data_fb7ce5107be09c736b8eecae6ccb50d1
#
_entry.id   fb7ce5107be09c736b8eecae6ccb50d1
#
_cell.length_a   1.000
_cell.length_b   1.000
_cell.length_c   1.000
_cell.angle_alpha   90.00
_cell.angle_beta   90.00
_cell.angle_gamma   90.00
#
_symmetry.space_group_name_H-M   'P 1'
#
loop_
_entity.id
_entity.type
_entity.pdbx_description
1 polymer ?
#
loop_
_entity_poly.entity_id
_entity_poly.type
_entity_poly.pdbx_seq_one_letter_code
_entity_poly.pdbx_strand_id
1 'polypeptide(L)'
;MAFSLPDTPAELRREPAFLLYTADFSRIQRFIYTVHTEGALRSLRSRSFFLELLMEHYMDELLDGCGLTRTNIIYSGGGHCYLLLPNTAAVQQTLADWNRAFNGWLNEQFGVQLFLANGWTPCSANDLCNVPAEASPYKALFRRVNAIAEQHKQHPYDAAALRALNRVQAIPDGARECKVCGNSAQINAEGLCPWCNRFANLSAQPSRPPRWKTKPKSCPARTVPHCSTPCPTTPMRQSLLRKG
;
A
#
# COMPACT_ATOMS: atom_id res chain seq x y z
N MET A 1 -17.74 8.35 -26.34
CA MET A 1 -18.79 8.96 -25.51
C MET A 1 -18.38 10.40 -25.25
N ALA A 2 -19.18 11.38 -25.68
CA ALA A 2 -18.93 12.78 -25.36
C ALA A 2 -19.22 12.99 -23.87
N PHE A 3 -18.24 13.48 -23.13
CA PHE A 3 -18.41 13.91 -21.75
C PHE A 3 -19.15 15.25 -21.79
N SER A 4 -20.44 15.24 -21.49
CA SER A 4 -21.18 16.49 -21.25
C SER A 4 -20.73 16.99 -19.89
N LEU A 5 -20.00 18.10 -19.87
CA LEU A 5 -19.69 18.78 -18.60
C LEU A 5 -21.00 19.31 -18.00
N PRO A 6 -21.25 19.10 -16.71
CA PRO A 6 -22.40 19.66 -16.03
C PRO A 6 -22.32 21.19 -16.06
N ASP A 7 -23.48 21.82 -16.30
CA ASP A 7 -23.58 23.28 -16.55
C ASP A 7 -23.31 24.14 -15.32
N THR A 8 -23.24 23.56 -14.09
CA THR A 8 -23.05 24.32 -12.87
C THR A 8 -21.98 23.71 -11.94
N PRO A 9 -21.23 24.54 -11.17
CA PRO A 9 -20.28 24.06 -10.17
C PRO A 9 -20.92 23.18 -9.08
N ALA A 10 -22.22 23.36 -8.80
CA ALA A 10 -22.95 22.56 -7.82
C ALA A 10 -23.23 21.14 -8.34
N GLU A 11 -23.52 20.99 -9.62
CA GLU A 11 -23.71 19.70 -10.27
C GLU A 11 -22.41 18.92 -10.37
N LEU A 12 -21.31 19.58 -10.78
CA LEU A 12 -19.97 19.00 -10.79
C LEU A 12 -19.56 18.39 -9.45
N ARG A 13 -19.92 19.04 -8.34
CA ARG A 13 -19.61 18.54 -7.00
C ARG A 13 -20.41 17.31 -6.58
N ARG A 14 -21.53 17.01 -7.24
CA ARG A 14 -22.37 15.84 -6.97
C ARG A 14 -21.99 14.64 -7.83
N GLU A 15 -21.24 14.87 -8.91
CA GLU A 15 -20.81 13.79 -9.78
C GLU A 15 -19.86 12.84 -9.06
N PRO A 16 -20.04 11.51 -9.19
CA PRO A 16 -19.14 10.52 -8.61
C PRO A 16 -17.86 10.40 -9.46
N ALA A 17 -17.10 11.50 -9.56
CA ALA A 17 -15.90 11.59 -10.39
C ALA A 17 -14.69 10.84 -9.81
N PHE A 18 -14.77 10.43 -8.54
CA PHE A 18 -13.67 9.79 -7.82
C PHE A 18 -14.06 8.39 -7.35
N LEU A 19 -13.02 7.58 -7.11
CA LEU A 19 -13.11 6.33 -6.36
C LEU A 19 -12.33 6.49 -5.05
N LEU A 20 -12.97 6.21 -3.92
CA LEU A 20 -12.24 5.92 -2.70
C LEU A 20 -11.88 4.44 -2.71
N TYR A 21 -10.59 4.15 -2.70
CA TYR A 21 -10.03 2.80 -2.66
C TYR A 21 -9.42 2.53 -1.29
N THR A 22 -9.53 1.30 -0.82
CA THR A 22 -8.82 0.81 0.36
C THR A 22 -8.23 -0.57 0.10
N ALA A 23 -7.08 -0.82 0.71
CA ALA A 23 -6.49 -2.16 0.78
C ALA A 23 -5.95 -2.40 2.19
N ASP A 24 -6.06 -3.64 2.67
CA ASP A 24 -5.69 -4.04 4.02
C ASP A 24 -5.18 -5.47 4.04
N PHE A 25 -3.97 -5.68 4.54
CA PHE A 25 -3.44 -7.02 4.72
C PHE A 25 -4.20 -7.78 5.79
N SER A 26 -4.75 -8.91 5.43
CA SER A 26 -5.37 -9.85 6.36
C SER A 26 -4.36 -10.82 6.92
N ARG A 27 -4.55 -11.22 8.19
CA ARG A 27 -3.73 -12.22 8.90
C ARG A 27 -2.30 -11.75 9.22
N ILE A 28 -2.06 -10.44 9.25
CA ILE A 28 -0.76 -9.83 9.60
C ILE A 28 -0.18 -10.43 10.88
N GLN A 29 -0.98 -10.50 11.94
CA GLN A 29 -0.52 -11.03 13.23
C GLN A 29 -0.07 -12.48 13.11
N ARG A 30 -0.85 -13.34 12.44
CA ARG A 30 -0.46 -14.73 12.20
C ARG A 30 0.85 -14.82 11.43
N PHE A 31 1.02 -14.02 10.39
CA PHE A 31 2.26 -13.97 9.59
C PHE A 31 3.46 -13.50 10.43
N ILE A 32 3.30 -12.45 11.24
CA ILE A 32 4.38 -11.91 12.06
C ILE A 32 4.77 -12.87 13.19
N TYR A 33 3.78 -13.42 13.89
CA TYR A 33 3.99 -14.25 15.10
C TYR A 33 4.18 -15.75 14.85
N THR A 34 4.26 -16.20 13.59
CA THR A 34 4.61 -17.58 13.24
C THR A 34 6.11 -17.85 13.47
N VAL A 35 6.61 -17.56 14.68
CA VAL A 35 8.04 -17.70 15.02
C VAL A 35 8.15 -18.44 16.35
N HIS A 36 8.77 -19.63 16.31
CA HIS A 36 8.79 -20.56 17.44
C HIS A 36 10.12 -20.65 18.18
N THR A 37 11.16 -19.84 17.85
CA THR A 37 12.53 -20.06 18.32
C THR A 37 13.23 -18.82 18.86
N GLU A 38 14.41 -19.03 19.45
CA GLU A 38 15.35 -17.99 19.85
C GLU A 38 15.67 -17.05 18.67
N GLY A 39 15.71 -15.75 18.93
CA GLY A 39 15.84 -14.72 17.87
C GLY A 39 14.50 -14.19 17.35
N ALA A 40 13.37 -14.57 17.99
CA ALA A 40 12.02 -14.15 17.62
C ALA A 40 11.91 -12.65 17.36
N LEU A 41 12.45 -11.78 18.20
CA LEU A 41 12.38 -10.32 18.04
C LEU A 41 12.96 -9.81 16.71
N ARG A 42 14.06 -10.39 16.24
CA ARG A 42 14.63 -10.01 14.94
C ARG A 42 13.72 -10.43 13.79
N SER A 43 13.19 -11.65 13.86
CA SER A 43 12.28 -12.16 12.85
C SER A 43 10.95 -11.37 12.83
N LEU A 44 10.41 -11.00 13.98
CA LEU A 44 9.21 -10.16 14.10
C LEU A 44 9.41 -8.79 13.44
N ARG A 45 10.53 -8.13 13.73
CA ARG A 45 10.88 -6.82 13.14
C ARG A 45 11.00 -6.91 11.62
N SER A 46 11.73 -7.90 11.10
CA SER A 46 11.92 -8.03 9.65
C SER A 46 10.64 -8.39 8.93
N ARG A 47 9.75 -9.18 9.53
CA ARG A 47 8.44 -9.48 8.95
C ARG A 47 7.52 -8.27 8.94
N SER A 48 7.48 -7.49 10.03
CA SER A 48 6.72 -6.23 10.06
C SER A 48 7.24 -5.23 9.03
N PHE A 49 8.56 -5.06 8.95
CA PHE A 49 9.20 -4.18 7.97
C PHE A 49 8.95 -4.64 6.53
N PHE A 50 8.99 -5.94 6.28
CA PHE A 50 8.66 -6.51 4.98
C PHE A 50 7.22 -6.19 4.55
N LEU A 51 6.25 -6.30 5.46
CA LEU A 51 4.85 -5.96 5.15
C LEU A 51 4.68 -4.48 4.84
N GLU A 52 5.40 -3.61 5.53
CA GLU A 52 5.41 -2.18 5.25
C GLU A 52 5.98 -1.88 3.85
N LEU A 53 7.14 -2.44 3.53
CA LEU A 53 7.74 -2.32 2.19
C LEU A 53 6.84 -2.92 1.10
N LEU A 54 6.17 -4.02 1.39
CA LEU A 54 5.28 -4.68 0.46
C LEU A 54 4.04 -3.84 0.17
N MET A 55 3.48 -3.15 1.19
CA MET A 55 2.37 -2.21 1.01
C MET A 55 2.81 -0.98 0.20
N GLU A 56 3.98 -0.42 0.50
CA GLU A 56 4.54 0.70 -0.25
C GLU A 56 4.74 0.34 -1.74
N HIS A 57 5.37 -0.80 -2.00
CA HIS A 57 5.55 -1.30 -3.37
C HIS A 57 4.21 -1.57 -4.07
N TYR A 58 3.25 -2.18 -3.37
CA TYR A 58 1.92 -2.41 -3.89
C TYR A 58 1.24 -1.12 -4.36
N MET A 59 1.30 -0.07 -3.54
CA MET A 59 0.70 1.23 -3.89
C MET A 59 1.41 1.90 -5.06
N ASP A 60 2.75 1.87 -5.07
CA ASP A 60 3.54 2.49 -6.14
C ASP A 60 3.23 1.86 -7.50
N GLU A 61 3.23 0.53 -7.60
CA GLU A 61 2.91 -0.20 -8.83
C GLU A 61 1.46 -0.01 -9.26
N LEU A 62 0.52 -0.01 -8.30
CA LEU A 62 -0.89 0.24 -8.60
C LEU A 62 -1.11 1.65 -9.15
N LEU A 63 -0.51 2.66 -8.53
CA LEU A 63 -0.62 4.05 -8.97
C LEU A 63 0.04 4.26 -10.33
N ASP A 64 1.21 3.68 -10.56
CA ASP A 64 1.90 3.73 -11.85
C ASP A 64 1.05 3.08 -12.94
N GLY A 65 0.48 1.91 -12.68
CA GLY A 65 -0.46 1.23 -13.59
C GLY A 65 -1.73 2.04 -13.91
N CYS A 66 -2.13 2.94 -13.01
CA CYS A 66 -3.23 3.88 -13.24
C CYS A 66 -2.78 5.20 -13.90
N GLY A 67 -1.47 5.40 -14.14
CA GLY A 67 -0.90 6.68 -14.60
C GLY A 67 -0.98 7.79 -13.55
N LEU A 68 -0.95 7.44 -12.26
CA LEU A 68 -1.10 8.34 -11.12
C LEU A 68 0.20 8.42 -10.31
N THR A 69 0.20 9.25 -9.28
CA THR A 69 1.36 9.49 -8.43
C THR A 69 1.01 9.32 -6.96
N ARG A 70 2.02 9.30 -6.09
CA ARG A 70 1.84 9.19 -4.62
C ARG A 70 1.00 10.30 -3.98
N THR A 71 0.72 11.39 -4.70
CA THR A 71 -0.23 12.43 -4.26
C THR A 71 -1.67 11.92 -4.12
N ASN A 72 -1.98 10.78 -4.71
CA ASN A 72 -3.26 10.09 -4.60
C ASN A 72 -3.40 9.26 -3.31
N ILE A 73 -2.34 9.11 -2.52
CA ILE A 73 -2.37 8.40 -1.23
C ILE A 73 -2.95 9.33 -0.17
N ILE A 74 -4.10 8.96 0.40
CA ILE A 74 -4.71 9.66 1.53
C ILE A 74 -4.08 9.20 2.84
N TYR A 75 -3.85 7.89 2.95
CA TYR A 75 -3.30 7.27 4.15
C TYR A 75 -2.56 5.98 3.80
N SER A 76 -1.44 5.73 4.48
CA SER A 76 -0.74 4.45 4.48
C SER A 76 -0.17 4.19 5.86
N GLY A 77 -0.34 2.97 6.38
CA GLY A 77 0.26 2.56 7.64
C GLY A 77 -0.33 1.27 8.19
N GLY A 78 0.51 0.50 8.89
CA GLY A 78 0.08 -0.73 9.55
C GLY A 78 -0.43 -1.84 8.62
N GLY A 79 -0.05 -1.82 7.36
CA GLY A 79 -0.55 -2.75 6.33
C GLY A 79 -1.90 -2.38 5.74
N HIS A 80 -2.33 -1.14 5.93
CA HIS A 80 -3.59 -0.59 5.42
C HIS A 80 -3.36 0.72 4.67
N CYS A 81 -4.11 0.97 3.59
CA CYS A 81 -4.06 2.21 2.84
C CYS A 81 -5.43 2.71 2.38
N TYR A 82 -5.51 4.02 2.14
CA TYR A 82 -6.59 4.67 1.38
C TYR A 82 -6.02 5.48 0.23
N LEU A 83 -6.60 5.31 -0.96
CA LEU A 83 -6.24 6.05 -2.16
C LEU A 83 -7.46 6.77 -2.72
N LEU A 84 -7.24 7.95 -3.30
CA LEU A 84 -8.25 8.67 -4.06
C LEU A 84 -7.90 8.61 -5.55
N LEU A 85 -8.74 7.95 -6.33
CA LEU A 85 -8.48 7.63 -7.73
C LEU A 85 -9.57 8.23 -8.63
N PRO A 86 -9.32 8.46 -9.93
CA PRO A 86 -10.37 8.82 -10.88
C PRO A 86 -11.36 7.68 -11.08
N ASN A 87 -12.65 8.00 -11.14
CA ASN A 87 -13.71 7.02 -11.42
C ASN A 87 -13.84 6.79 -12.92
N THR A 88 -12.89 6.04 -13.50
CA THR A 88 -12.92 5.64 -14.90
C THR A 88 -12.94 4.12 -15.06
N ALA A 89 -13.50 3.62 -16.14
CA ALA A 89 -13.51 2.18 -16.42
C ALA A 89 -12.08 1.60 -16.51
N ALA A 90 -11.14 2.37 -17.06
CA ALA A 90 -9.73 1.94 -17.15
C ALA A 90 -9.10 1.75 -15.77
N VAL A 91 -9.30 2.70 -14.84
CA VAL A 91 -8.80 2.59 -13.47
C VAL A 91 -9.45 1.41 -12.75
N GLN A 92 -10.77 1.24 -12.85
CA GLN A 92 -11.46 0.10 -12.22
C GLN A 92 -10.94 -1.25 -12.75
N GLN A 93 -10.68 -1.35 -14.05
CA GLN A 93 -10.09 -2.57 -14.64
C GLN A 93 -8.68 -2.82 -14.10
N THR A 94 -7.84 -1.77 -14.06
CA THR A 94 -6.48 -1.86 -13.49
C THR A 94 -6.52 -2.33 -12.04
N LEU A 95 -7.44 -1.78 -11.23
CA LEU A 95 -7.64 -2.21 -9.83
C LEU A 95 -7.97 -3.70 -9.74
N ALA A 96 -8.92 -4.17 -10.56
CA ALA A 96 -9.35 -5.56 -10.54
C ALA A 96 -8.20 -6.51 -10.94
N ASP A 97 -7.46 -6.18 -12.00
CA ASP A 97 -6.39 -7.02 -12.54
C ASP A 97 -5.18 -7.03 -11.60
N TRP A 98 -4.79 -5.87 -11.09
CA TRP A 98 -3.67 -5.75 -10.14
C TRP A 98 -3.95 -6.49 -8.84
N ASN A 99 -5.14 -6.32 -8.25
CA ASN A 99 -5.52 -7.02 -7.03
C ASN A 99 -5.52 -8.54 -7.21
N ARG A 100 -5.99 -9.02 -8.35
CA ARG A 100 -5.97 -10.45 -8.68
C ARG A 100 -4.54 -10.98 -8.81
N ALA A 101 -3.70 -10.28 -9.57
CA ALA A 101 -2.31 -10.67 -9.80
C ALA A 101 -1.52 -10.66 -8.49
N PHE A 102 -1.68 -9.63 -7.67
CA PHE A 102 -0.98 -9.50 -6.40
C PHE A 102 -1.40 -10.57 -5.39
N ASN A 103 -2.69 -10.83 -5.23
CA ASN A 103 -3.17 -11.91 -4.38
C ASN A 103 -2.77 -13.30 -4.90
N GLY A 104 -2.68 -13.48 -6.22
CA GLY A 104 -2.12 -14.68 -6.84
C GLY A 104 -0.67 -14.90 -6.41
N TRP A 105 0.15 -13.86 -6.49
CA TRP A 105 1.54 -13.90 -6.03
C TRP A 105 1.64 -14.14 -4.51
N LEU A 106 0.83 -13.48 -3.69
CA LEU A 106 0.79 -13.75 -2.24
C LEU A 106 0.48 -15.22 -1.94
N ASN A 107 -0.47 -15.78 -2.68
CA ASN A 107 -0.86 -17.17 -2.52
C ASN A 107 0.27 -18.14 -2.91
N GLU A 108 1.00 -17.87 -3.99
CA GLU A 108 2.16 -18.67 -4.41
C GLU A 108 3.30 -18.61 -3.38
N GLN A 109 3.57 -17.43 -2.81
CA GLN A 109 4.70 -17.23 -1.91
C GLN A 109 4.41 -17.63 -0.46
N PHE A 110 3.19 -17.40 0.01
CA PHE A 110 2.82 -17.51 1.43
C PHE A 110 1.58 -18.39 1.67
N GLY A 111 1.00 -18.96 0.63
CA GLY A 111 -0.23 -19.74 0.73
C GLY A 111 -1.34 -18.92 1.38
N VAL A 112 -2.00 -19.52 2.36
CA VAL A 112 -3.09 -18.87 3.09
C VAL A 112 -2.63 -17.95 4.24
N GLN A 113 -1.33 -17.69 4.38
CA GLN A 113 -0.80 -16.91 5.51
C GLN A 113 -1.02 -15.40 5.35
N LEU A 114 -1.03 -14.90 4.12
CA LEU A 114 -1.26 -13.50 3.79
C LEU A 114 -2.31 -13.37 2.69
N PHE A 115 -3.13 -12.35 2.80
CA PHE A 115 -4.10 -11.95 1.80
C PHE A 115 -4.31 -10.44 1.86
N LEU A 116 -4.40 -9.77 0.72
CA LEU A 116 -4.71 -8.35 0.64
C LEU A 116 -6.20 -8.17 0.31
N ALA A 117 -6.98 -7.84 1.32
CA ALA A 117 -8.37 -7.44 1.12
C ALA A 117 -8.40 -6.03 0.54
N ASN A 118 -9.30 -5.79 -0.38
CA ASN A 118 -9.45 -4.49 -1.00
C ASN A 118 -10.92 -4.19 -1.29
N GLY A 119 -11.20 -2.93 -1.51
CA GLY A 119 -12.51 -2.45 -1.91
C GLY A 119 -12.43 -1.04 -2.45
N TRP A 120 -13.37 -0.68 -3.32
CA TRP A 120 -13.50 0.68 -3.81
C TRP A 120 -14.97 1.04 -3.99
N THR A 121 -15.25 2.33 -3.89
CA THR A 121 -16.60 2.86 -4.07
C THR A 121 -16.55 4.22 -4.75
N PRO A 122 -17.43 4.50 -5.69
CA PRO A 122 -17.57 5.84 -6.27
C PRO A 122 -17.90 6.88 -5.21
N CYS A 123 -17.31 8.05 -5.33
CA CYS A 123 -17.59 9.19 -4.48
C CYS A 123 -17.52 10.52 -5.25
N SER A 124 -18.25 11.49 -4.72
CA SER A 124 -18.31 12.86 -5.23
C SER A 124 -17.46 13.81 -4.38
N ALA A 125 -17.22 15.02 -4.89
CA ALA A 125 -16.58 16.06 -4.10
C ALA A 125 -17.40 16.43 -2.85
N ASN A 126 -18.73 16.36 -2.90
CA ASN A 126 -19.59 16.59 -1.75
C ASN A 126 -19.43 15.52 -0.66
N ASP A 127 -19.25 14.25 -1.05
CA ASP A 127 -18.96 13.17 -0.09
C ASP A 127 -17.64 13.44 0.65
N LEU A 128 -16.60 13.85 -0.07
CA LEU A 128 -15.29 14.16 0.49
C LEU A 128 -15.29 15.41 1.37
N CYS A 129 -16.06 16.43 0.99
CA CYS A 129 -16.21 17.67 1.74
C CYS A 129 -17.26 17.58 2.87
N ASN A 130 -17.88 16.43 3.08
CA ASN A 130 -18.93 16.21 4.06
C ASN A 130 -20.13 17.16 3.88
N VAL A 131 -20.64 17.29 2.65
CA VAL A 131 -21.77 18.19 2.31
C VAL A 131 -22.96 17.37 1.82
N PRO A 132 -24.15 17.50 2.45
CA PRO A 132 -24.45 18.29 3.65
C PRO A 132 -23.92 17.65 4.94
N ALA A 133 -23.47 18.44 5.88
CA ALA A 133 -22.83 17.95 7.12
C ALA A 133 -23.76 17.08 8.00
N GLU A 134 -25.07 17.43 8.01
CA GLU A 134 -26.09 16.72 8.79
C GLU A 134 -26.26 15.26 8.33
N ALA A 135 -26.09 15.00 7.04
CA ALA A 135 -26.17 13.64 6.47
C ALA A 135 -24.88 12.84 6.68
N SER A 136 -23.78 13.48 7.09
CA SER A 136 -22.48 12.87 7.31
C SER A 136 -22.00 11.99 6.13
N PRO A 137 -22.01 12.48 4.88
CA PRO A 137 -21.68 11.65 3.70
C PRO A 137 -20.25 11.16 3.73
N TYR A 138 -19.30 11.90 4.30
CA TYR A 138 -17.93 11.46 4.50
C TYR A 138 -17.84 10.17 5.33
N LYS A 139 -18.53 10.13 6.46
CA LYS A 139 -18.58 8.94 7.31
C LYS A 139 -19.24 7.75 6.61
N ALA A 140 -20.32 8.02 5.86
CA ALA A 140 -21.01 7.00 5.09
C ALA A 140 -20.14 6.43 3.97
N LEU A 141 -19.32 7.27 3.30
CA LEU A 141 -18.36 6.87 2.27
C LEU A 141 -17.32 5.87 2.82
N PHE A 142 -16.66 6.19 3.93
CA PHE A 142 -15.68 5.29 4.55
C PHE A 142 -16.32 4.00 5.06
N ARG A 143 -17.55 4.05 5.56
CA ARG A 143 -18.31 2.83 5.90
C ARG A 143 -18.50 1.93 4.70
N ARG A 144 -18.92 2.50 3.55
CA ARG A 144 -19.17 1.71 2.34
C ARG A 144 -17.90 1.01 1.86
N VAL A 145 -16.79 1.75 1.72
CA VAL A 145 -15.56 1.18 1.22
C VAL A 145 -14.99 0.10 2.16
N ASN A 146 -15.06 0.32 3.48
CA ASN A 146 -14.61 -0.65 4.46
C ASN A 146 -15.50 -1.89 4.50
N ALA A 147 -16.81 -1.75 4.31
CA ALA A 147 -17.72 -2.89 4.22
C ALA A 147 -17.40 -3.80 3.02
N ILE A 148 -17.03 -3.22 1.87
CA ILE A 148 -16.60 -3.97 0.68
C ILE A 148 -15.30 -4.73 0.97
N ALA A 149 -14.30 -4.06 1.57
CA ALA A 149 -13.04 -4.70 1.93
C ALA A 149 -13.24 -5.81 2.98
N GLU A 150 -14.13 -5.61 3.96
CA GLU A 150 -14.47 -6.61 4.95
C GLU A 150 -15.16 -7.83 4.34
N GLN A 151 -16.09 -7.61 3.40
CA GLN A 151 -16.69 -8.70 2.64
C GLN A 151 -15.64 -9.49 1.85
N HIS A 152 -14.64 -8.81 1.27
CA HIS A 152 -13.54 -9.47 0.58
C HIS A 152 -12.65 -10.27 1.54
N LYS A 153 -12.48 -9.84 2.80
CA LYS A 153 -11.80 -10.65 3.83
C LYS A 153 -12.52 -11.95 4.16
N GLN A 154 -13.85 -11.93 4.13
CA GLN A 154 -14.67 -13.12 4.39
C GLN A 154 -14.63 -14.13 3.24
N HIS A 155 -14.45 -13.63 2.00
CA HIS A 155 -14.40 -14.46 0.79
C HIS A 155 -13.09 -14.21 0.00
N PRO A 156 -11.91 -14.57 0.58
CA PRO A 156 -10.61 -14.19 0.02
C PRO A 156 -10.24 -14.93 -1.26
N TYR A 157 -10.85 -16.10 -1.50
CA TYR A 157 -10.47 -16.97 -2.62
C TYR A 157 -11.67 -17.30 -3.49
N ASP A 158 -11.52 -17.10 -4.78
CA ASP A 158 -12.45 -17.62 -5.77
C ASP A 158 -12.25 -19.13 -6.02
N ALA A 159 -13.10 -19.72 -6.83
CA ALA A 159 -13.04 -21.16 -7.12
C ALA A 159 -11.72 -21.58 -7.80
N ALA A 160 -11.08 -20.70 -8.57
CA ALA A 160 -9.81 -20.98 -9.24
C ALA A 160 -8.66 -20.98 -8.22
N ALA A 161 -8.63 -19.98 -7.33
CA ALA A 161 -7.66 -19.91 -6.25
C ALA A 161 -7.79 -21.08 -5.27
N LEU A 162 -9.03 -21.48 -4.92
CA LEU A 162 -9.26 -22.66 -4.08
C LEU A 162 -8.76 -23.95 -4.73
N ARG A 163 -8.99 -24.12 -6.04
CA ARG A 163 -8.43 -25.26 -6.76
C ARG A 163 -6.90 -25.25 -6.79
N ALA A 164 -6.29 -24.08 -6.95
CA ALA A 164 -4.83 -23.94 -6.93
C ALA A 164 -4.25 -24.26 -5.55
N LEU A 165 -4.88 -23.80 -4.47
CA LEU A 165 -4.50 -24.10 -3.09
C LEU A 165 -4.61 -25.58 -2.74
N ASN A 166 -5.62 -26.26 -3.28
CA ASN A 166 -5.87 -27.68 -3.03
C ASN A 166 -5.07 -28.61 -3.96
N ARG A 167 -4.31 -28.08 -4.92
CA ARG A 167 -3.38 -28.93 -5.67
C ARG A 167 -2.29 -29.41 -4.74
N VAL A 168 -2.08 -30.71 -4.73
CA VAL A 168 -0.96 -31.32 -4.01
C VAL A 168 0.33 -30.78 -4.66
N GLN A 169 0.99 -29.87 -3.98
CA GLN A 169 2.32 -29.46 -4.38
C GLN A 169 3.27 -30.62 -4.07
N ALA A 170 3.99 -31.09 -5.08
CA ALA A 170 5.03 -32.06 -4.86
C ALA A 170 6.05 -31.46 -3.87
N ILE A 171 6.22 -32.11 -2.73
CA ILE A 171 7.25 -31.74 -1.78
C ILE A 171 8.60 -32.02 -2.46
N PRO A 172 9.49 -31.03 -2.60
CA PRO A 172 10.80 -31.27 -3.23
C PRO A 172 11.57 -32.37 -2.51
N ASP A 173 12.28 -33.22 -3.26
CA ASP A 173 13.15 -34.23 -2.66
C ASP A 173 14.14 -33.57 -1.68
N GLY A 174 14.25 -34.15 -0.48
CA GLY A 174 15.10 -33.61 0.58
C GLY A 174 14.52 -32.38 1.32
N ALA A 175 13.26 -32.02 1.09
CA ALA A 175 12.60 -31.00 1.86
C ALA A 175 12.51 -31.38 3.35
N ARG A 176 12.77 -30.40 4.22
CA ARG A 176 12.66 -30.52 5.67
C ARG A 176 11.87 -29.34 6.23
N GLU A 177 11.37 -29.47 7.45
CA GLU A 177 10.67 -28.40 8.12
C GLU A 177 11.63 -27.25 8.50
N CYS A 178 11.23 -26.05 8.19
CA CYS A 178 11.95 -24.84 8.59
C CYS A 178 11.84 -24.62 10.11
N LYS A 179 12.94 -24.46 10.80
CA LYS A 179 13.00 -24.23 12.25
C LYS A 179 12.18 -23.03 12.72
N VAL A 180 11.97 -22.03 11.85
CA VAL A 180 11.32 -20.77 12.21
C VAL A 180 9.83 -20.79 11.89
N CYS A 181 9.42 -21.24 10.71
CA CYS A 181 8.02 -21.16 10.28
C CYS A 181 7.31 -22.52 10.14
N GLY A 182 8.02 -23.64 10.32
CA GLY A 182 7.44 -24.98 10.18
C GLY A 182 7.11 -25.41 8.75
N ASN A 183 7.30 -24.54 7.76
CA ASN A 183 7.01 -24.90 6.37
C ASN A 183 8.02 -25.90 5.83
N SER A 184 7.54 -26.95 5.17
CA SER A 184 8.37 -27.92 4.45
C SER A 184 8.93 -27.25 3.18
N ALA A 185 10.27 -27.17 3.12
CA ALA A 185 10.98 -26.55 2.00
C ALA A 185 12.41 -27.07 1.90
N GLN A 186 13.12 -26.72 0.85
CA GLN A 186 14.56 -26.84 0.86
C GLN A 186 15.14 -25.84 1.87
N ILE A 187 15.79 -26.35 2.89
CA ILE A 187 16.38 -25.53 3.94
C ILE A 187 17.90 -25.39 3.76
N ASN A 188 18.46 -24.24 4.17
CA ASN A 188 19.89 -24.03 4.20
C ASN A 188 20.59 -24.80 5.35
N ALA A 189 21.91 -24.66 5.49
CA ALA A 189 22.69 -25.29 6.57
C ALA A 189 22.23 -24.85 7.97
N GLU A 190 21.62 -23.66 8.10
CA GLU A 190 21.08 -23.13 9.35
C GLU A 190 19.68 -23.67 9.67
N GLY A 191 19.06 -24.44 8.77
CA GLY A 191 17.71 -24.97 8.92
C GLY A 191 16.59 -23.98 8.59
N LEU A 192 16.88 -23.00 7.74
CA LEU A 192 15.94 -21.95 7.35
C LEU A 192 15.44 -22.14 5.91
N CYS A 193 14.14 -21.95 5.71
CA CYS A 193 13.58 -21.84 4.36
C CYS A 193 14.01 -20.53 3.68
N PRO A 194 13.88 -20.39 2.35
CA PRO A 194 14.31 -19.20 1.62
C PRO A 194 13.76 -17.89 2.19
N TRP A 195 12.50 -17.85 2.59
CA TRP A 195 11.89 -16.65 3.17
C TRP A 195 12.42 -16.33 4.56
N CYS A 196 12.52 -17.32 5.45
CA CYS A 196 13.07 -17.09 6.79
C CYS A 196 14.55 -16.68 6.74
N ASN A 197 15.33 -17.20 5.80
CA ASN A 197 16.69 -16.76 5.55
C ASN A 197 16.75 -15.30 5.07
N ARG A 198 15.87 -14.88 4.15
CA ARG A 198 15.77 -13.47 3.72
C ARG A 198 15.42 -12.55 4.90
N PHE A 199 14.46 -12.93 5.75
CA PHE A 199 14.09 -12.15 6.93
C PHE A 199 15.23 -12.06 7.95
N ALA A 200 15.99 -13.14 8.16
CA ALA A 200 17.15 -13.13 9.02
C ALA A 200 18.23 -12.16 8.51
N ASN A 201 18.52 -12.19 7.21
CA ASN A 201 19.48 -11.30 6.56
C ASN A 201 19.02 -9.84 6.59
N LEU A 202 17.72 -9.58 6.40
CA LEU A 202 17.15 -8.23 6.48
C LEU A 202 17.33 -7.63 7.89
N SER A 203 17.19 -8.45 8.92
CA SER A 203 17.36 -8.03 10.31
C SER A 203 18.82 -7.85 10.74
N ALA A 204 19.74 -8.50 10.05
CA ALA A 204 21.18 -8.44 10.33
C ALA A 204 21.84 -7.19 9.74
N GLN A 205 21.18 -6.50 8.79
CA GLN A 205 21.71 -5.26 8.26
C GLN A 205 21.76 -4.19 9.36
N PRO A 206 22.94 -3.60 9.64
CA PRO A 206 23.00 -2.50 10.60
C PRO A 206 22.10 -1.36 10.10
N SER A 207 21.23 -0.89 10.98
CA SER A 207 20.44 0.30 10.70
C SER A 207 21.42 1.45 10.43
N ARG A 208 21.68 1.77 9.16
CA ARG A 208 22.45 2.96 8.82
C ARG A 208 21.69 4.16 9.41
N PRO A 209 22.37 5.00 10.19
CA PRO A 209 21.73 6.23 10.65
C PRO A 209 21.23 6.99 9.42
N PRO A 210 20.06 7.61 9.48
CA PRO A 210 19.50 8.37 8.35
C PRO A 210 20.55 9.32 7.79
N ARG A 211 20.69 9.37 6.48
CA ARG A 211 21.73 10.13 5.76
C ARG A 211 21.74 11.64 6.09
N TRP A 212 20.66 12.15 6.69
CA TRP A 212 20.56 13.54 7.16
C TRP A 212 21.44 13.86 8.38
N LYS A 213 21.98 12.86 9.11
CA LYS A 213 22.96 13.04 10.19
C LYS A 213 24.40 13.17 9.68
N THR A 214 24.68 12.85 8.44
CA THR A 214 25.96 13.15 7.83
C THR A 214 25.93 14.59 7.32
N LYS A 215 26.75 15.49 7.88
CA LYS A 215 26.96 16.82 7.32
C LYS A 215 27.14 16.70 5.80
N PRO A 216 26.42 17.47 4.98
CA PRO A 216 26.63 17.44 3.55
C PRO A 216 28.09 17.76 3.30
N LYS A 217 28.82 16.86 2.65
CA LYS A 217 30.12 17.19 2.09
C LYS A 217 29.86 18.41 1.21
N SER A 218 30.55 19.50 1.47
CA SER A 218 30.45 20.78 0.77
C SER A 218 30.17 20.53 -0.71
N CYS A 219 29.01 20.97 -1.17
CA CYS A 219 28.66 20.94 -2.59
C CYS A 219 29.69 21.83 -3.30
N PRO A 220 30.46 21.35 -4.30
CA PRO A 220 31.28 22.25 -5.10
C PRO A 220 30.34 23.29 -5.71
N ALA A 221 30.65 24.56 -5.52
CA ALA A 221 29.90 25.69 -6.06
C ALA A 221 29.70 25.46 -7.58
N ARG A 222 28.51 25.04 -7.97
CA ARG A 222 28.10 25.10 -9.37
C ARG A 222 27.90 26.59 -9.67
N THR A 223 28.75 27.16 -10.48
CA THR A 223 28.53 28.41 -11.16
C THR A 223 27.20 28.33 -11.89
N VAL A 224 26.19 28.99 -11.34
CA VAL A 224 24.88 29.14 -11.97
C VAL A 224 25.08 30.13 -13.12
N PRO A 225 24.76 29.81 -14.38
CA PRO A 225 24.76 30.80 -15.43
C PRO A 225 23.70 31.87 -15.09
N HIS A 226 24.08 33.13 -15.22
CA HIS A 226 23.24 34.28 -14.99
C HIS A 226 21.92 34.18 -15.78
N CYS A 227 20.82 33.93 -15.05
CA CYS A 227 19.49 34.11 -15.60
C CYS A 227 19.09 35.58 -15.48
N SER A 228 19.01 36.27 -16.60
CA SER A 228 18.73 37.71 -16.69
C SER A 228 17.21 38.02 -16.69
N THR A 229 16.38 37.22 -16.09
CA THR A 229 14.96 37.52 -15.90
C THR A 229 14.64 37.68 -14.43
N PRO A 230 14.09 38.81 -13.98
CA PRO A 230 13.71 39.01 -12.59
C PRO A 230 12.50 38.16 -12.24
N CYS A 231 12.66 37.31 -11.22
CA CYS A 231 11.59 36.56 -10.61
C CYS A 231 10.59 37.52 -9.94
N PRO A 232 9.28 37.47 -10.18
CA PRO A 232 8.31 38.32 -9.51
C PRO A 232 8.22 37.92 -8.03
N THR A 233 8.77 38.78 -7.16
CA THR A 233 8.62 38.68 -5.72
C THR A 233 7.19 38.97 -5.32
N THR A 234 6.45 37.96 -4.91
CA THR A 234 5.15 38.12 -4.26
C THR A 234 5.38 38.65 -2.83
N PRO A 235 4.81 39.80 -2.42
CA PRO A 235 4.96 40.34 -1.07
C PRO A 235 3.89 39.70 -0.15
N MET A 236 4.21 38.58 0.47
CA MET A 236 3.39 38.02 1.55
C MET A 236 4.24 37.45 2.69
N ARG A 237 5.01 38.33 3.36
CA ARG A 237 5.64 37.97 4.65
C ARG A 237 6.09 39.19 5.48
N GLN A 238 5.20 40.16 5.69
CA GLN A 238 5.51 41.25 6.63
C GLN A 238 4.32 41.77 7.49
N SER A 239 3.25 40.99 7.69
CA SER A 239 2.12 41.44 8.52
C SER A 239 1.86 40.66 9.82
N LEU A 240 2.77 39.81 10.27
CA LEU A 240 2.57 39.01 11.50
C LEU A 240 3.60 39.24 12.62
N LEU A 241 4.42 40.32 12.55
CA LEU A 241 5.35 40.64 13.63
C LEU A 241 5.16 42.09 14.17
N ARG A 242 3.93 42.59 14.22
CA ARG A 242 3.59 43.76 15.05
C ARG A 242 2.20 43.60 15.61
N LYS A 243 2.12 43.00 16.79
CA LYS A 243 1.20 43.33 17.89
C LYS A 243 1.39 42.32 19.05
N GLY A 244 1.80 42.85 20.17
CA GLY A 244 1.76 42.22 21.48
C GLY A 244 3.11 41.74 21.97
#